data_aaaac1fc0a80b95da55d45f047f816a1
#
_entry.id   aaaac1fc0a80b95da55d45f047f816a1
#
_cell.length_a   1.000
_cell.length_b   1.000
_cell.length_c   1.000
_cell.angle_alpha   90.00
_cell.angle_beta   90.00
_cell.angle_gamma   90.00
#
_symmetry.space_group_name_H-M   'P 1'
#
loop_
_entity.id
_entity.type
_entity.pdbx_description
1 polymer ?
#
loop_
_entity_poly.entity_id
_entity_poly.type
_entity_poly.pdbx_seq_one_letter_code
_entity_poly.pdbx_strand_id
1 'polypeptide(L)'
;MVAMVEAEVVPGGGHGEAMEVLESLASSSLACSVPQFPTKWNAVKDKLQQLCTGLKLLRNSVGDGGGGDEEEEEHHVLVQFLQSASATVRSILAVASQCGDGTYRGGRLRLRSDMDSLSAKLEAHVRQLKELASSSSSAPAPSQAIVAVRPGADAGVGEKRFFLKDLFSRIRIGGPVQRAQALATIRELMAEDEACVRVVALDVDDGVAMLAGFLESRDPRIQEEAAGAVAVVAGSDTYRGMLVKAGVIAPLVQLLESAAASDGATRESAAQALRELTENSDNVWAVCAHGGVTTLLRAVADAGSGGRLLGASFAVLRNLSRVEEVKVFMVEQGAVTELVKLSQKVEEVRKLGAVELLHSMALDDADVREEAIGMGVIQSLLQLIYPDLPYSYKAREVALAAIWFFCFSSASSIDDLATSDVLAWLLYYLNNGDYAVLECTLKILRHLSEVSEEHSRMMGRAGYFSALASLLAAKSFRVREMAAQVLSSLLSHHPNRVIFIQDGDNLDRLLQLLDPSEGKLMAKGLILSAIVSLAETNGGRKKIVSSEHFGSLKELADSGDYEAKKLVKKIANNRLQSMFSKIWSA
;
A
#
# COMPACT_ATOMS: atom_id res chain seq x y z
N MET A 1 -53.40 -32.06 16.23
CA MET A 1 -52.26 -31.54 15.44
C MET A 1 -50.93 -31.49 16.20
N VAL A 2 -50.91 -31.80 17.50
CA VAL A 2 -49.66 -31.81 18.34
C VAL A 2 -48.90 -33.13 18.23
N ALA A 3 -49.51 -34.23 17.77
CA ALA A 3 -48.90 -35.58 17.76
C ALA A 3 -47.98 -35.89 16.56
N MET A 4 -47.79 -34.96 15.59
CA MET A 4 -46.94 -35.18 14.42
C MET A 4 -45.58 -34.47 14.51
N VAL A 5 -45.25 -33.83 15.63
CA VAL A 5 -44.02 -33.06 15.81
C VAL A 5 -42.83 -33.94 16.29
N GLU A 6 -43.11 -35.14 16.74
CA GLU A 6 -42.11 -36.04 17.36
C GLU A 6 -41.54 -37.14 16.45
N ALA A 7 -41.80 -37.13 15.14
CA ALA A 7 -41.13 -38.05 14.22
C ALA A 7 -39.64 -37.64 14.07
N GLU A 8 -38.77 -38.13 14.94
CA GLU A 8 -37.33 -38.16 14.73
C GLU A 8 -37.01 -38.92 13.45
N VAL A 9 -36.12 -38.33 12.60
CA VAL A 9 -35.51 -39.09 11.49
C VAL A 9 -34.61 -40.14 12.14
N VAL A 10 -35.09 -41.36 12.19
CA VAL A 10 -34.39 -42.50 12.77
C VAL A 10 -33.16 -42.79 11.88
N PRO A 11 -31.95 -42.95 12.42
CA PRO A 11 -30.80 -43.40 11.64
C PRO A 11 -31.02 -44.83 11.19
N GLY A 12 -31.45 -45.03 9.94
CA GLY A 12 -31.75 -46.36 9.37
C GLY A 12 -32.94 -46.38 8.40
N GLY A 13 -33.73 -45.33 8.29
CA GLY A 13 -34.78 -45.19 7.26
C GLY A 13 -34.20 -44.69 5.93
N GLY A 14 -34.66 -45.23 4.80
CA GLY A 14 -34.18 -44.85 3.47
C GLY A 14 -34.43 -43.38 3.15
N HIS A 15 -33.67 -42.79 2.23
CA HIS A 15 -33.77 -41.38 1.81
C HIS A 15 -35.20 -40.95 1.44
N GLY A 16 -35.96 -41.88 0.87
CA GLY A 16 -37.36 -41.64 0.52
C GLY A 16 -38.25 -41.24 1.71
N GLU A 17 -38.09 -41.90 2.85
CA GLU A 17 -38.83 -41.61 4.08
C GLU A 17 -38.44 -40.22 4.65
N ALA A 18 -37.14 -39.92 4.67
CA ALA A 18 -36.64 -38.60 5.16
C ALA A 18 -37.13 -37.44 4.27
N MET A 19 -37.18 -37.64 2.95
CA MET A 19 -37.72 -36.68 2.01
C MET A 19 -39.23 -36.46 2.19
N GLU A 20 -39.98 -37.54 2.39
CA GLU A 20 -41.44 -37.49 2.63
C GLU A 20 -41.76 -36.74 3.94
N VAL A 21 -41.00 -37.00 4.99
CA VAL A 21 -41.13 -36.27 6.26
C VAL A 21 -40.87 -34.78 6.08
N LEU A 22 -39.80 -34.41 5.34
CA LEU A 22 -39.47 -33.02 5.07
C LEU A 22 -40.53 -32.33 4.19
N GLU A 23 -41.06 -33.00 3.16
CA GLU A 23 -42.16 -32.50 2.33
C GLU A 23 -43.43 -32.29 3.15
N SER A 24 -43.77 -33.21 4.07
CA SER A 24 -44.93 -33.10 4.97
C SER A 24 -44.80 -31.92 5.93
N LEU A 25 -43.61 -31.73 6.53
CA LEU A 25 -43.30 -30.63 7.42
C LEU A 25 -43.40 -29.27 6.67
N ALA A 26 -42.84 -29.20 5.47
CA ALA A 26 -42.92 -27.99 4.63
C ALA A 26 -44.35 -27.68 4.22
N SER A 27 -45.14 -28.68 3.86
CA SER A 27 -46.59 -28.52 3.53
C SER A 27 -47.39 -28.03 4.74
N SER A 28 -47.11 -28.55 5.93
CA SER A 28 -47.74 -28.09 7.18
C SER A 28 -47.36 -26.63 7.48
N SER A 29 -46.12 -26.24 7.23
CA SER A 29 -45.65 -24.85 7.39
C SER A 29 -46.32 -23.89 6.41
N LEU A 30 -46.57 -24.33 5.16
CA LEU A 30 -47.28 -23.54 4.14
C LEU A 30 -48.75 -23.25 4.53
N ALA A 31 -49.37 -24.12 5.29
CA ALA A 31 -50.76 -23.94 5.79
C ALA A 31 -50.84 -22.90 6.91
N CYS A 32 -49.74 -22.57 7.58
CA CYS A 32 -49.71 -21.60 8.67
C CYS A 32 -49.74 -20.15 8.16
N SER A 33 -50.06 -19.20 9.06
CA SER A 33 -50.01 -17.76 8.80
C SER A 33 -49.37 -17.02 9.97
N VAL A 34 -48.60 -15.97 9.65
CA VAL A 34 -47.98 -15.06 10.63
C VAL A 34 -48.54 -13.65 10.40
N PRO A 35 -49.65 -13.29 11.06
CA PRO A 35 -50.38 -12.03 10.78
C PRO A 35 -49.57 -10.76 11.06
N GLN A 36 -48.55 -10.85 11.96
CA GLN A 36 -47.72 -9.71 12.37
C GLN A 36 -46.78 -9.23 11.27
N PHE A 37 -46.36 -10.12 10.33
CA PHE A 37 -45.43 -9.82 9.22
C PHE A 37 -45.82 -10.56 7.93
N PRO A 38 -46.96 -10.22 7.27
CA PRO A 38 -47.51 -10.99 6.15
C PRO A 38 -46.57 -11.02 4.93
N THR A 39 -45.88 -9.92 4.62
CA THR A 39 -44.95 -9.85 3.48
C THR A 39 -43.71 -10.74 3.68
N LYS A 40 -43.14 -10.74 4.88
CA LYS A 40 -42.00 -11.61 5.22
C LYS A 40 -42.42 -13.09 5.26
N TRP A 41 -43.62 -13.35 5.77
CA TRP A 41 -44.13 -14.71 5.79
C TRP A 41 -44.36 -15.27 4.38
N ASN A 42 -44.84 -14.44 3.45
CA ASN A 42 -45.00 -14.83 2.05
C ASN A 42 -43.64 -15.18 1.42
N ALA A 43 -42.58 -14.39 1.70
CA ALA A 43 -41.23 -14.72 1.23
C ALA A 43 -40.70 -16.06 1.78
N VAL A 44 -41.02 -16.42 3.04
CA VAL A 44 -40.75 -17.74 3.62
C VAL A 44 -41.55 -18.84 2.91
N LYS A 45 -42.83 -18.60 2.62
CA LYS A 45 -43.66 -19.54 1.88
C LYS A 45 -43.16 -19.81 0.47
N ASP A 46 -42.74 -18.79 -0.26
CA ASP A 46 -42.16 -18.93 -1.61
C ASP A 46 -40.89 -19.82 -1.60
N LYS A 47 -40.04 -19.66 -0.59
CA LYS A 47 -38.83 -20.48 -0.42
C LYS A 47 -39.16 -21.92 0.01
N LEU A 48 -40.18 -22.13 0.85
CA LEU A 48 -40.69 -23.48 1.18
C LEU A 48 -41.24 -24.19 -0.06
N GLN A 49 -41.94 -23.48 -0.94
CA GLN A 49 -42.42 -24.06 -2.20
C GLN A 49 -41.28 -24.44 -3.14
N GLN A 50 -40.23 -23.58 -3.22
CA GLN A 50 -39.02 -23.91 -3.99
C GLN A 50 -38.29 -25.14 -3.43
N LEU A 51 -38.19 -25.26 -2.09
CA LEU A 51 -37.62 -26.44 -1.43
C LEU A 51 -38.43 -27.70 -1.79
N CYS A 52 -39.77 -27.69 -1.68
CA CYS A 52 -40.63 -28.81 -2.04
C CYS A 52 -40.47 -29.20 -3.51
N THR A 53 -40.38 -28.21 -4.41
CA THR A 53 -40.22 -28.47 -5.84
C THR A 53 -38.86 -29.12 -6.13
N GLY A 54 -37.81 -28.61 -5.51
CA GLY A 54 -36.47 -29.18 -5.64
C GLY A 54 -36.35 -30.61 -5.10
N LEU A 55 -36.96 -30.91 -3.94
CA LEU A 55 -36.99 -32.26 -3.36
C LEU A 55 -37.70 -33.25 -4.29
N LYS A 56 -38.79 -32.87 -4.94
CA LYS A 56 -39.50 -33.71 -5.94
C LYS A 56 -38.61 -33.99 -7.15
N LEU A 57 -37.85 -33.01 -7.63
CA LEU A 57 -36.92 -33.21 -8.73
C LEU A 57 -35.78 -34.16 -8.33
N LEU A 58 -35.20 -33.97 -7.13
CA LEU A 58 -34.13 -34.81 -6.61
C LEU A 58 -34.62 -36.26 -6.41
N ARG A 59 -35.84 -36.46 -5.91
CA ARG A 59 -36.45 -37.81 -5.76
C ARG A 59 -36.59 -38.52 -7.09
N ASN A 60 -36.89 -37.82 -8.16
CA ASN A 60 -37.04 -38.38 -9.49
C ASN A 60 -35.69 -38.68 -10.17
N SER A 61 -34.58 -38.05 -9.71
CA SER A 61 -33.23 -38.30 -10.24
C SER A 61 -32.45 -39.37 -9.48
N VAL A 62 -32.77 -39.63 -8.22
CA VAL A 62 -32.21 -40.72 -7.41
C VAL A 62 -33.05 -41.99 -7.69
N GLY A 63 -32.77 -42.67 -8.82
CA GLY A 63 -33.33 -43.99 -9.13
C GLY A 63 -32.56 -45.06 -8.41
N ASP A 64 -33.26 -46.17 -8.06
CA ASP A 64 -32.75 -47.39 -7.45
C ASP A 64 -31.59 -47.99 -8.29
N GLY A 65 -30.34 -47.67 -7.96
CA GLY A 65 -29.13 -48.14 -8.65
C GLY A 65 -28.10 -48.61 -7.64
N GLY A 66 -27.64 -49.86 -7.79
CA GLY A 66 -26.85 -50.55 -6.79
C GLY A 66 -25.36 -50.24 -6.74
N GLY A 67 -24.85 -50.23 -5.56
CA GLY A 67 -23.58 -50.71 -4.98
C GLY A 67 -22.24 -50.29 -5.59
N GLY A 68 -21.68 -49.17 -5.12
CA GLY A 68 -20.25 -48.84 -5.25
C GLY A 68 -19.80 -47.89 -4.13
N ASP A 69 -18.56 -47.97 -3.70
CA ASP A 69 -18.01 -47.21 -2.56
C ASP A 69 -18.13 -45.67 -2.67
N GLU A 70 -18.36 -45.13 -3.87
CA GLU A 70 -18.62 -43.71 -4.12
C GLU A 70 -20.05 -43.31 -3.74
N GLU A 71 -20.99 -44.23 -3.68
CA GLU A 71 -22.40 -43.98 -3.30
C GLU A 71 -22.60 -43.77 -1.78
N GLU A 72 -21.67 -44.27 -0.93
CA GLU A 72 -21.77 -44.07 0.52
C GLU A 72 -21.51 -42.61 0.91
N GLU A 73 -20.67 -41.88 0.20
CA GLU A 73 -20.33 -40.49 0.48
C GLU A 73 -21.44 -39.52 0.03
N GLU A 74 -22.01 -39.74 -1.17
CA GLU A 74 -23.20 -39.01 -1.63
C GLU A 74 -24.41 -39.29 -0.75
N HIS A 75 -24.56 -40.50 -0.28
CA HIS A 75 -25.57 -40.91 0.67
C HIS A 75 -25.45 -40.12 1.99
N HIS A 76 -24.25 -39.98 2.52
CA HIS A 76 -24.01 -39.26 3.77
C HIS A 76 -24.29 -37.74 3.65
N VAL A 77 -23.92 -37.11 2.54
CA VAL A 77 -24.17 -35.68 2.25
C VAL A 77 -25.67 -35.41 2.14
N LEU A 78 -26.42 -36.27 1.46
CA LEU A 78 -27.85 -36.16 1.31
C LEU A 78 -28.60 -36.33 2.66
N VAL A 79 -28.18 -37.30 3.50
CA VAL A 79 -28.74 -37.48 4.84
C VAL A 79 -28.53 -36.23 5.71
N GLN A 80 -27.32 -35.67 5.73
CA GLN A 80 -27.02 -34.44 6.48
C GLN A 80 -27.84 -33.27 5.99
N PHE A 81 -27.98 -33.11 4.67
CA PHE A 81 -28.83 -32.06 4.10
C PHE A 81 -30.28 -32.22 4.59
N LEU A 82 -30.87 -33.41 4.48
CA LEU A 82 -32.25 -33.69 4.88
C LEU A 82 -32.47 -33.42 6.38
N GLN A 83 -31.52 -33.80 7.23
CA GLN A 83 -31.57 -33.51 8.67
C GLN A 83 -31.53 -32.01 8.96
N SER A 84 -30.61 -31.27 8.34
CA SER A 84 -30.46 -29.83 8.53
C SER A 84 -31.66 -29.04 8.02
N ALA A 85 -32.18 -29.40 6.83
CA ALA A 85 -33.36 -28.80 6.26
C ALA A 85 -34.61 -29.11 7.12
N SER A 86 -34.76 -30.35 7.62
CA SER A 86 -35.86 -30.71 8.53
C SER A 86 -35.83 -29.93 9.83
N ALA A 87 -34.64 -29.74 10.44
CA ALA A 87 -34.49 -28.91 11.63
C ALA A 87 -34.91 -27.44 11.38
N THR A 88 -34.58 -26.89 10.22
CA THR A 88 -34.95 -25.52 9.83
C THR A 88 -36.45 -25.41 9.61
N VAL A 89 -37.06 -26.35 8.88
CA VAL A 89 -38.50 -26.35 8.62
C VAL A 89 -39.33 -26.57 9.90
N ARG A 90 -38.88 -27.41 10.84
CA ARG A 90 -39.47 -27.56 12.18
C ARG A 90 -39.44 -26.25 12.96
N SER A 91 -38.32 -25.51 12.90
CA SER A 91 -38.20 -24.21 13.55
C SER A 91 -39.16 -23.18 12.94
N ILE A 92 -39.36 -23.19 11.62
CA ILE A 92 -40.33 -22.36 10.91
C ILE A 92 -41.75 -22.70 11.36
N LEU A 93 -42.07 -23.98 11.42
CA LEU A 93 -43.40 -24.46 11.85
C LEU A 93 -43.68 -24.07 13.31
N ALA A 94 -42.69 -24.22 14.20
CA ALA A 94 -42.81 -23.84 15.61
C ALA A 94 -43.10 -22.33 15.78
N VAL A 95 -42.35 -21.47 15.08
CA VAL A 95 -42.54 -20.00 15.11
C VAL A 95 -43.91 -19.64 14.53
N ALA A 96 -44.30 -20.25 13.43
CA ALA A 96 -45.59 -20.00 12.79
C ALA A 96 -46.78 -20.44 13.68
N SER A 97 -46.70 -21.61 14.31
CA SER A 97 -47.70 -22.12 15.25
C SER A 97 -47.83 -21.20 16.47
N GLN A 98 -46.73 -20.82 17.11
CA GLN A 98 -46.73 -19.91 18.25
C GLN A 98 -47.32 -18.53 17.90
N CYS A 99 -47.11 -18.05 16.66
CA CYS A 99 -47.70 -16.81 16.19
C CYS A 99 -49.22 -16.94 15.94
N GLY A 100 -49.65 -18.09 15.44
CA GLY A 100 -51.08 -18.40 15.23
C GLY A 100 -51.87 -18.54 16.54
N ASP A 101 -51.28 -19.21 17.52
CA ASP A 101 -51.89 -19.46 18.83
C ASP A 101 -51.66 -18.32 19.84
N GLY A 102 -50.99 -17.25 19.46
CA GLY A 102 -50.70 -16.09 20.33
C GLY A 102 -49.71 -16.40 21.47
N THR A 103 -49.03 -17.53 21.45
CA THR A 103 -48.11 -17.99 22.52
C THR A 103 -46.66 -17.50 22.33
N TYR A 104 -46.34 -16.81 21.24
CA TYR A 104 -44.99 -16.32 20.97
C TYR A 104 -44.59 -15.20 21.97
N ARG A 105 -43.55 -15.46 22.79
CA ARG A 105 -43.12 -14.59 23.89
C ARG A 105 -42.00 -13.59 23.53
N GLY A 106 -41.50 -13.57 22.28
CA GLY A 106 -40.31 -12.80 21.92
C GLY A 106 -40.52 -11.34 21.52
N GLY A 107 -41.75 -10.83 21.47
CA GLY A 107 -42.05 -9.48 20.98
C GLY A 107 -41.81 -9.29 19.45
N ARG A 108 -42.29 -8.14 18.91
CA ARG A 108 -42.26 -7.90 17.43
C ARG A 108 -40.86 -7.85 16.83
N LEU A 109 -39.87 -7.26 17.52
CA LEU A 109 -38.50 -7.15 17.01
C LEU A 109 -37.80 -8.51 16.94
N ARG A 110 -37.98 -9.34 17.97
CA ARG A 110 -37.42 -10.69 17.98
C ARG A 110 -38.07 -11.59 16.94
N LEU A 111 -39.38 -11.53 16.79
CA LEU A 111 -40.09 -12.26 15.73
C LEU A 111 -39.61 -11.87 14.34
N ARG A 112 -39.38 -10.58 14.11
CA ARG A 112 -38.79 -10.10 12.85
C ARG A 112 -37.39 -10.68 12.60
N SER A 113 -36.55 -10.69 13.62
CA SER A 113 -35.21 -11.26 13.55
C SER A 113 -35.21 -12.77 13.31
N ASP A 114 -36.11 -13.50 14.02
CA ASP A 114 -36.24 -14.94 13.86
C ASP A 114 -36.73 -15.30 12.45
N MET A 115 -37.67 -14.56 11.90
CA MET A 115 -38.17 -14.75 10.53
C MET A 115 -37.09 -14.46 9.49
N ASP A 116 -36.30 -13.40 9.64
CA ASP A 116 -35.18 -13.08 8.74
C ASP A 116 -34.12 -14.18 8.77
N SER A 117 -33.76 -14.66 9.96
CA SER A 117 -32.82 -15.77 10.15
C SER A 117 -33.32 -17.08 9.52
N LEU A 118 -34.59 -17.44 9.74
CA LEU A 118 -35.18 -18.66 9.19
C LEU A 118 -35.32 -18.58 7.66
N SER A 119 -35.67 -17.42 7.13
CA SER A 119 -35.76 -17.14 5.69
C SER A 119 -34.38 -17.31 5.02
N ALA A 120 -33.30 -16.79 5.64
CA ALA A 120 -31.94 -16.93 5.13
C ALA A 120 -31.45 -18.39 5.15
N LYS A 121 -31.76 -19.13 6.24
CA LYS A 121 -31.43 -20.57 6.32
C LYS A 121 -32.14 -21.39 5.23
N LEU A 122 -33.42 -21.09 5.02
CA LEU A 122 -34.21 -21.78 4.00
C LEU A 122 -33.70 -21.50 2.58
N GLU A 123 -33.26 -20.28 2.31
CA GLU A 123 -32.63 -19.91 1.03
C GLU A 123 -31.32 -20.67 0.79
N ALA A 124 -30.51 -20.83 1.84
CA ALA A 124 -29.31 -21.65 1.76
C ALA A 124 -29.61 -23.11 1.41
N HIS A 125 -30.67 -23.69 2.04
CA HIS A 125 -31.10 -25.05 1.71
C HIS A 125 -31.65 -25.17 0.28
N VAL A 126 -32.39 -24.21 -0.22
CA VAL A 126 -32.88 -24.19 -1.62
C VAL A 126 -31.71 -24.14 -2.61
N ARG A 127 -30.65 -23.39 -2.30
CA ARG A 127 -29.45 -23.30 -3.14
C ARG A 127 -28.67 -24.61 -3.14
N GLN A 128 -28.43 -25.18 -1.97
CA GLN A 128 -27.75 -26.47 -1.81
C GLN A 128 -28.51 -27.61 -2.52
N LEU A 129 -29.85 -27.59 -2.48
CA LEU A 129 -30.68 -28.55 -3.21
C LEU A 129 -30.50 -28.45 -4.72
N LYS A 130 -30.36 -27.22 -5.27
CA LYS A 130 -30.08 -27.01 -6.70
C LYS A 130 -28.68 -27.52 -7.09
N GLU A 131 -27.70 -27.37 -6.21
CA GLU A 131 -26.33 -27.90 -6.42
C GLU A 131 -26.32 -29.42 -6.41
N LEU A 132 -27.01 -30.06 -5.46
CA LEU A 132 -27.17 -31.53 -5.41
C LEU A 132 -27.90 -32.09 -6.65
N ALA A 133 -28.87 -31.34 -7.18
CA ALA A 133 -29.58 -31.74 -8.40
C ALA A 133 -28.76 -31.55 -9.68
N SER A 134 -27.72 -30.67 -9.67
CA SER A 134 -26.84 -30.42 -10.80
C SER A 134 -25.56 -31.27 -10.81
N SER A 135 -25.16 -31.85 -9.69
CA SER A 135 -23.92 -32.64 -9.56
C SER A 135 -24.05 -34.11 -10.02
N SER A 136 -25.24 -34.57 -10.37
CA SER A 136 -25.44 -35.90 -10.96
C SER A 136 -24.83 -36.11 -12.36
N SER A 137 -24.03 -35.18 -12.88
CA SER A 137 -23.46 -35.25 -14.24
C SER A 137 -21.95 -35.03 -14.39
N SER A 138 -21.12 -34.99 -13.36
CA SER A 138 -19.63 -35.00 -13.51
C SER A 138 -18.86 -35.15 -12.19
N ALA A 139 -17.75 -35.86 -12.24
CA ALA A 139 -16.86 -36.45 -11.23
C ALA A 139 -16.41 -35.59 -10.00
N PRO A 140 -15.93 -36.28 -8.92
CA PRO A 140 -15.96 -35.73 -7.55
C PRO A 140 -14.73 -34.90 -7.16
N ALA A 141 -14.95 -33.91 -6.29
CA ALA A 141 -13.93 -33.25 -5.48
C ALA A 141 -14.22 -33.48 -3.98
N PRO A 142 -13.22 -33.50 -3.09
CA PRO A 142 -13.27 -34.16 -1.78
C PRO A 142 -14.18 -33.44 -0.76
N SER A 143 -14.73 -34.25 0.13
CA SER A 143 -15.67 -33.91 1.21
C SER A 143 -15.45 -32.57 1.92
N GLN A 144 -16.38 -31.64 1.73
CA GLN A 144 -16.48 -30.43 2.53
C GLN A 144 -17.77 -30.48 3.37
N ALA A 145 -17.60 -30.41 4.69
CA ALA A 145 -18.68 -30.15 5.64
C ALA A 145 -19.55 -28.98 5.16
N ILE A 146 -20.87 -29.04 5.43
CA ILE A 146 -21.86 -28.04 5.03
C ILE A 146 -21.37 -26.64 5.37
N VAL A 147 -20.74 -25.97 4.41
CA VAL A 147 -20.31 -24.59 4.52
C VAL A 147 -21.48 -23.74 4.07
N ALA A 148 -21.97 -22.85 4.91
CA ALA A 148 -22.87 -21.80 4.46
C ALA A 148 -22.22 -21.12 3.26
N VAL A 149 -22.92 -21.09 2.11
CA VAL A 149 -22.35 -20.59 0.86
C VAL A 149 -21.87 -19.15 1.06
N ARG A 150 -20.62 -18.89 0.70
CA ARG A 150 -20.02 -17.56 0.79
C ARG A 150 -20.93 -16.54 0.09
N PRO A 151 -21.34 -15.46 0.76
CA PRO A 151 -22.16 -14.42 0.15
C PRO A 151 -21.41 -13.80 -1.02
N GLY A 152 -22.07 -13.59 -2.16
CA GLY A 152 -21.48 -12.92 -3.31
C GLY A 152 -21.09 -11.47 -2.97
N ALA A 153 -20.29 -10.84 -3.86
CA ALA A 153 -19.87 -9.44 -3.67
C ALA A 153 -21.07 -8.49 -3.50
N ASP A 154 -22.16 -8.74 -4.23
CA ASP A 154 -23.41 -7.95 -4.21
C ASP A 154 -24.38 -8.33 -3.09
N ALA A 155 -24.00 -9.27 -2.22
CA ALA A 155 -24.86 -9.72 -1.13
C ALA A 155 -25.14 -8.58 -0.14
N GLY A 156 -26.35 -8.50 0.37
CA GLY A 156 -26.76 -7.48 1.34
C GLY A 156 -25.98 -7.62 2.67
N VAL A 157 -25.81 -6.49 3.38
CA VAL A 157 -25.13 -6.46 4.69
C VAL A 157 -25.74 -7.46 5.68
N GLY A 158 -27.04 -7.73 5.60
CA GLY A 158 -27.74 -8.72 6.45
C GLY A 158 -27.25 -10.15 6.21
N GLU A 159 -27.00 -10.53 4.97
CA GLU A 159 -26.48 -11.86 4.61
C GLU A 159 -25.02 -12.02 5.05
N LYS A 160 -24.20 -11.01 4.78
CA LYS A 160 -22.79 -10.96 5.23
C LYS A 160 -22.69 -11.06 6.75
N ARG A 161 -23.56 -10.34 7.46
CA ARG A 161 -23.64 -10.39 8.93
C ARG A 161 -24.02 -11.78 9.45
N PHE A 162 -25.02 -12.41 8.82
CA PHE A 162 -25.42 -13.76 9.21
C PHE A 162 -24.27 -14.76 8.99
N PHE A 163 -23.63 -14.71 7.83
CA PHE A 163 -22.54 -15.59 7.48
C PHE A 163 -21.32 -15.40 8.42
N LEU A 164 -20.95 -14.17 8.72
CA LEU A 164 -19.87 -13.89 9.67
C LEU A 164 -20.18 -14.42 11.07
N LYS A 165 -21.42 -14.24 11.57
CA LYS A 165 -21.83 -14.80 12.87
C LYS A 165 -21.79 -16.33 12.89
N ASP A 166 -22.16 -16.96 11.78
CA ASP A 166 -22.06 -18.43 11.64
C ASP A 166 -20.58 -18.86 11.67
N LEU A 167 -19.68 -18.18 10.94
CA LEU A 167 -18.24 -18.44 10.99
C LEU A 167 -17.67 -18.30 12.41
N PHE A 168 -18.02 -17.25 13.14
CA PHE A 168 -17.59 -17.10 14.54
C PHE A 168 -18.17 -18.18 15.47
N SER A 169 -19.38 -18.66 15.21
CA SER A 169 -19.93 -19.80 15.92
C SER A 169 -19.16 -21.10 15.64
N ARG A 170 -18.75 -21.32 14.39
CA ARG A 170 -17.88 -22.45 14.02
C ARG A 170 -16.50 -22.37 14.66
N ILE A 171 -15.92 -21.18 14.78
CA ILE A 171 -14.65 -20.96 15.46
C ILE A 171 -14.76 -21.37 16.94
N ARG A 172 -15.87 -21.09 17.61
CA ARG A 172 -16.08 -21.49 19.02
C ARG A 172 -16.15 -23.01 19.21
N ILE A 173 -16.76 -23.72 18.29
CA ILE A 173 -17.08 -25.16 18.45
C ILE A 173 -16.06 -26.05 17.71
N GLY A 174 -15.49 -25.57 16.60
CA GLY A 174 -14.67 -26.36 15.69
C GLY A 174 -13.29 -26.75 16.21
N GLY A 175 -12.72 -27.80 15.60
CA GLY A 175 -11.32 -28.18 15.79
C GLY A 175 -10.34 -27.21 15.12
N PRO A 176 -9.02 -27.40 15.32
CA PRO A 176 -8.00 -26.46 14.83
C PRO A 176 -8.08 -26.16 13.32
N VAL A 177 -8.29 -27.17 12.50
CA VAL A 177 -8.39 -27.03 11.03
C VAL A 177 -9.62 -26.18 10.64
N GLN A 178 -10.77 -26.45 11.26
CA GLN A 178 -12.00 -25.70 11.00
C GLN A 178 -11.89 -24.25 11.47
N ARG A 179 -11.21 -24.00 12.59
CA ARG A 179 -10.93 -22.65 13.11
C ARG A 179 -10.07 -21.87 12.14
N ALA A 180 -8.96 -22.46 11.66
CA ALA A 180 -8.08 -21.80 10.70
C ALA A 180 -8.82 -21.47 9.39
N GLN A 181 -9.61 -22.41 8.86
CA GLN A 181 -10.42 -22.17 7.66
C GLN A 181 -11.46 -21.07 7.84
N ALA A 182 -12.16 -21.05 8.97
CA ALA A 182 -13.13 -20.00 9.26
C ALA A 182 -12.48 -18.64 9.44
N LEU A 183 -11.33 -18.54 10.10
CA LEU A 183 -10.54 -17.31 10.24
C LEU A 183 -10.05 -16.81 8.86
N ALA A 184 -9.55 -17.70 8.01
CA ALA A 184 -9.14 -17.37 6.64
C ALA A 184 -10.31 -16.76 5.86
N THR A 185 -11.50 -17.38 5.92
CA THR A 185 -12.70 -16.87 5.26
C THR A 185 -13.15 -15.51 5.82
N ILE A 186 -13.09 -15.31 7.15
CA ILE A 186 -13.39 -14.02 7.78
C ILE A 186 -12.41 -12.95 7.28
N ARG A 187 -11.12 -13.26 7.28
CA ARG A 187 -10.07 -12.33 6.80
C ARG A 187 -10.29 -11.93 5.34
N GLU A 188 -10.59 -12.90 4.47
CA GLU A 188 -10.87 -12.63 3.06
C GLU A 188 -12.09 -11.72 2.87
N LEU A 189 -13.20 -12.03 3.54
CA LEU A 189 -14.42 -11.21 3.46
C LEU A 189 -14.20 -9.78 3.97
N MET A 190 -13.44 -9.62 5.05
CA MET A 190 -13.10 -8.31 5.57
C MET A 190 -12.17 -7.53 4.63
N ALA A 191 -11.27 -8.23 3.92
CA ALA A 191 -10.38 -7.61 2.94
C ALA A 191 -11.12 -7.17 1.66
N GLU A 192 -12.21 -7.86 1.31
CA GLU A 192 -13.03 -7.54 0.13
C GLU A 192 -14.05 -6.43 0.39
N ASP A 193 -14.56 -6.32 1.62
CA ASP A 193 -15.64 -5.39 1.95
C ASP A 193 -15.51 -4.83 3.37
N GLU A 194 -15.36 -3.51 3.45
CA GLU A 194 -15.29 -2.77 4.72
C GLU A 194 -16.56 -2.95 5.58
N ALA A 195 -17.74 -3.22 4.98
CA ALA A 195 -18.93 -3.53 5.73
C ALA A 195 -18.76 -4.80 6.58
N CYS A 196 -17.96 -5.78 6.13
CA CYS A 196 -17.63 -6.98 6.89
C CYS A 196 -16.74 -6.66 8.10
N VAL A 197 -15.79 -5.73 7.97
CA VAL A 197 -14.98 -5.23 9.10
C VAL A 197 -15.87 -4.61 10.17
N ARG A 198 -16.80 -3.77 9.75
CA ARG A 198 -17.81 -3.18 10.67
C ARG A 198 -18.64 -4.24 11.39
N VAL A 199 -19.09 -5.26 10.67
CA VAL A 199 -19.88 -6.35 11.27
C VAL A 199 -19.07 -7.11 12.32
N VAL A 200 -17.81 -7.46 12.03
CA VAL A 200 -16.91 -8.15 12.97
C VAL A 200 -16.63 -7.29 14.19
N ALA A 201 -16.42 -6.00 14.01
CA ALA A 201 -16.08 -5.08 15.08
C ALA A 201 -17.28 -4.73 15.99
N LEU A 202 -18.49 -4.58 15.44
CA LEU A 202 -19.63 -4.03 16.17
C LEU A 202 -20.82 -4.99 16.35
N ASP A 203 -20.99 -5.95 15.43
CA ASP A 203 -22.21 -6.77 15.38
C ASP A 203 -21.98 -8.22 15.85
N VAL A 204 -20.72 -8.65 15.92
CA VAL A 204 -20.33 -9.96 16.47
C VAL A 204 -19.92 -9.78 17.93
N ASP A 205 -20.62 -10.50 18.82
CA ASP A 205 -20.31 -10.49 20.23
C ASP A 205 -18.86 -10.99 20.48
N ASP A 206 -18.03 -10.14 21.07
CA ASP A 206 -16.60 -10.39 21.34
C ASP A 206 -15.75 -10.69 20.09
N GLY A 207 -16.19 -10.29 18.88
CA GLY A 207 -15.48 -10.61 17.64
C GLY A 207 -14.01 -10.18 17.65
N VAL A 208 -13.75 -8.92 18.02
CA VAL A 208 -12.38 -8.38 18.13
C VAL A 208 -11.57 -9.05 19.24
N ALA A 209 -12.19 -9.29 20.42
CA ALA A 209 -11.52 -9.96 21.54
C ALA A 209 -11.17 -11.41 21.20
N MET A 210 -12.02 -12.09 20.42
CA MET A 210 -11.76 -13.44 19.94
C MET A 210 -10.59 -13.48 18.97
N LEU A 211 -10.52 -12.53 18.01
CA LEU A 211 -9.37 -12.41 17.10
C LEU A 211 -8.08 -12.15 17.89
N ALA A 212 -8.12 -11.28 18.91
CA ALA A 212 -6.99 -11.02 19.79
C ALA A 212 -6.54 -12.30 20.53
N GLY A 213 -7.47 -13.08 21.07
CA GLY A 213 -7.16 -14.33 21.78
C GLY A 213 -6.53 -15.41 20.88
N PHE A 214 -6.85 -15.43 19.59
CA PHE A 214 -6.23 -16.37 18.65
C PHE A 214 -4.79 -16.03 18.27
N LEU A 215 -4.32 -14.81 18.51
CA LEU A 215 -2.90 -14.48 18.36
C LEU A 215 -2.00 -15.29 19.30
N GLU A 216 -2.52 -15.74 20.43
CA GLU A 216 -1.82 -16.58 21.41
C GLU A 216 -2.05 -18.08 21.20
N SER A 217 -2.69 -18.49 20.10
CA SER A 217 -2.93 -19.90 19.78
C SER A 217 -1.60 -20.65 19.63
N ARG A 218 -1.60 -21.95 20.01
CA ARG A 218 -0.46 -22.85 19.76
C ARG A 218 -0.38 -23.34 18.32
N ASP A 219 -1.44 -23.17 17.52
CA ASP A 219 -1.48 -23.55 16.12
C ASP A 219 -1.02 -22.37 15.25
N PRO A 220 0.11 -22.52 14.50
CA PRO A 220 0.65 -21.44 13.67
C PRO A 220 -0.33 -20.94 12.61
N ARG A 221 -1.16 -21.83 12.04
CA ARG A 221 -2.16 -21.45 11.02
C ARG A 221 -3.24 -20.55 11.60
N ILE A 222 -3.68 -20.85 12.84
CA ILE A 222 -4.65 -19.99 13.54
C ILE A 222 -4.02 -18.65 13.87
N GLN A 223 -2.77 -18.62 14.30
CA GLN A 223 -2.02 -17.38 14.57
C GLN A 223 -1.88 -16.53 13.32
N GLU A 224 -1.50 -17.13 12.19
CA GLU A 224 -1.35 -16.46 10.91
C GLU A 224 -2.65 -15.78 10.46
N GLU A 225 -3.74 -16.55 10.44
CA GLU A 225 -5.04 -16.04 10.01
C GLU A 225 -5.59 -14.98 10.98
N ALA A 226 -5.38 -15.15 12.29
CA ALA A 226 -5.76 -14.17 13.29
C ALA A 226 -4.97 -12.87 13.13
N ALA A 227 -3.64 -12.96 12.94
CA ALA A 227 -2.79 -11.80 12.71
C ALA A 227 -3.19 -11.06 11.41
N GLY A 228 -3.48 -11.80 10.34
CA GLY A 228 -4.00 -11.26 9.10
C GLY A 228 -5.36 -10.58 9.27
N ALA A 229 -6.28 -11.19 10.01
CA ALA A 229 -7.58 -10.60 10.32
C ALA A 229 -7.46 -9.31 11.15
N VAL A 230 -6.59 -9.32 12.18
CA VAL A 230 -6.28 -8.13 12.99
C VAL A 230 -5.67 -7.03 12.11
N ALA A 231 -4.79 -7.36 11.16
CA ALA A 231 -4.22 -6.37 10.24
C ALA A 231 -5.29 -5.70 9.38
N VAL A 232 -6.28 -6.47 8.87
CA VAL A 232 -7.40 -5.90 8.09
C VAL A 232 -8.26 -4.98 8.96
N VAL A 233 -8.60 -5.37 10.19
CA VAL A 233 -9.37 -4.52 11.11
C VAL A 233 -8.59 -3.25 11.48
N ALA A 234 -7.27 -3.35 11.69
CA ALA A 234 -6.38 -2.23 11.99
C ALA A 234 -6.28 -1.22 10.83
N GLY A 235 -6.51 -1.64 9.60
CA GLY A 235 -6.56 -0.77 8.43
C GLY A 235 -7.65 0.31 8.52
N SER A 236 -8.70 0.09 9.33
CA SER A 236 -9.74 1.10 9.58
C SER A 236 -9.47 1.85 10.88
N ASP A 237 -9.25 3.17 10.80
CA ASP A 237 -8.99 4.05 11.95
C ASP A 237 -10.04 3.93 13.05
N THR A 238 -11.30 3.72 12.65
CA THR A 238 -12.45 3.64 13.54
C THR A 238 -12.32 2.50 14.55
N TYR A 239 -11.69 1.38 14.17
CA TYR A 239 -11.65 0.15 14.99
C TYR A 239 -10.31 -0.10 15.66
N ARG A 240 -9.25 0.67 15.34
CA ARG A 240 -7.91 0.55 15.97
C ARG A 240 -7.97 0.59 17.48
N GLY A 241 -8.75 1.51 18.05
CA GLY A 241 -8.92 1.63 19.50
C GLY A 241 -9.54 0.40 20.18
N MET A 242 -10.37 -0.37 19.46
CA MET A 242 -10.96 -1.61 19.98
C MET A 242 -9.90 -2.73 20.02
N LEU A 243 -9.07 -2.84 18.99
CA LEU A 243 -7.94 -3.79 18.95
C LEU A 243 -6.94 -3.53 20.09
N VAL A 244 -6.59 -2.26 20.31
CA VAL A 244 -5.67 -1.88 21.39
C VAL A 244 -6.25 -2.23 22.76
N LYS A 245 -7.54 -1.94 22.98
CA LYS A 245 -8.25 -2.34 24.22
C LYS A 245 -8.33 -3.86 24.40
N ALA A 246 -8.40 -4.61 23.30
CA ALA A 246 -8.36 -6.07 23.31
C ALA A 246 -6.95 -6.64 23.57
N GLY A 247 -5.92 -5.78 23.68
CA GLY A 247 -4.56 -6.18 24.06
C GLY A 247 -3.73 -6.83 22.95
N VAL A 248 -4.00 -6.54 21.67
CA VAL A 248 -3.34 -7.21 20.52
C VAL A 248 -1.84 -6.89 20.38
N ILE A 249 -1.34 -5.76 20.95
CA ILE A 249 0.03 -5.30 20.69
C ILE A 249 1.07 -6.29 21.22
N ALA A 250 0.94 -6.73 22.45
CA ALA A 250 1.88 -7.66 23.06
C ALA A 250 1.98 -8.99 22.28
N PRO A 251 0.88 -9.69 21.96
CA PRO A 251 0.92 -10.90 21.15
C PRO A 251 1.52 -10.67 19.76
N LEU A 252 1.22 -9.54 19.09
CA LEU A 252 1.79 -9.23 17.78
C LEU A 252 3.32 -9.06 17.82
N VAL A 253 3.85 -8.40 18.87
CA VAL A 253 5.31 -8.28 19.07
C VAL A 253 5.93 -9.65 19.35
N GLN A 254 5.27 -10.52 20.15
CA GLN A 254 5.74 -11.87 20.39
C GLN A 254 5.75 -12.74 19.12
N LEU A 255 4.75 -12.60 18.24
CA LEU A 255 4.72 -13.29 16.95
C LEU A 255 5.87 -12.87 16.03
N LEU A 256 6.27 -11.60 16.07
CA LEU A 256 7.47 -11.13 15.34
C LEU A 256 8.77 -11.72 15.90
N GLU A 257 8.83 -12.01 17.19
CA GLU A 257 10.02 -12.55 17.88
C GLU A 257 10.18 -14.05 17.65
N SER A 258 9.12 -14.75 17.29
CA SER A 258 9.12 -16.20 17.07
C SER A 258 10.16 -16.60 16.02
N ALA A 259 11.11 -17.46 16.46
CA ALA A 259 12.23 -17.91 15.63
C ALA A 259 11.89 -19.18 14.82
N ALA A 260 10.66 -19.69 14.87
CA ALA A 260 10.26 -20.89 14.13
C ALA A 260 10.29 -20.62 12.62
N ALA A 261 11.14 -21.32 11.92
CA ALA A 261 11.40 -21.16 10.48
C ALA A 261 10.17 -21.38 9.56
N SER A 262 9.05 -21.86 10.12
CA SER A 262 7.77 -22.07 9.42
C SER A 262 6.87 -20.83 9.34
N ASP A 263 7.20 -19.73 10.04
CA ASP A 263 6.26 -18.66 10.35
C ASP A 263 6.53 -17.32 9.63
N GLY A 264 7.16 -17.34 8.46
CA GLY A 264 7.37 -16.12 7.66
C GLY A 264 6.07 -15.34 7.45
N ALA A 265 4.98 -16.00 7.12
CA ALA A 265 3.67 -15.41 6.88
C ALA A 265 3.02 -14.84 8.16
N THR A 266 3.17 -15.53 9.29
CA THR A 266 2.70 -15.04 10.60
C THR A 266 3.43 -13.77 11.02
N ARG A 267 4.77 -13.76 10.91
CA ARG A 267 5.60 -12.58 11.20
C ARG A 267 5.23 -11.41 10.29
N GLU A 268 4.97 -11.69 9.01
CA GLU A 268 4.55 -10.70 8.02
C GLU A 268 3.21 -10.07 8.39
N SER A 269 2.21 -10.90 8.73
CA SER A 269 0.88 -10.45 9.16
C SER A 269 0.95 -9.66 10.46
N ALA A 270 1.77 -10.08 11.42
CA ALA A 270 1.98 -9.36 12.67
C ALA A 270 2.64 -7.98 12.44
N ALA A 271 3.67 -7.91 11.58
CA ALA A 271 4.31 -6.64 11.22
C ALA A 271 3.33 -5.71 10.50
N GLN A 272 2.50 -6.25 9.61
CA GLN A 272 1.46 -5.49 8.93
C GLN A 272 0.43 -4.93 9.91
N ALA A 273 -0.05 -5.73 10.86
CA ALA A 273 -0.97 -5.26 11.89
C ALA A 273 -0.36 -4.14 12.74
N LEU A 274 0.89 -4.30 13.18
CA LEU A 274 1.61 -3.28 13.93
C LEU A 274 1.82 -1.99 13.12
N ARG A 275 2.05 -2.10 11.81
CA ARG A 275 2.16 -0.94 10.93
C ARG A 275 0.89 -0.09 10.99
N GLU A 276 -0.28 -0.71 10.79
CA GLU A 276 -1.56 -0.03 10.83
C GLU A 276 -1.85 0.58 12.23
N LEU A 277 -1.57 -0.18 13.29
CA LEU A 277 -1.80 0.28 14.66
C LEU A 277 -0.90 1.46 15.06
N THR A 278 0.37 1.48 14.59
CA THR A 278 1.35 2.52 14.92
C THR A 278 1.23 3.79 14.07
N GLU A 279 0.34 3.84 13.09
CA GLU A 279 -0.02 5.11 12.46
C GLU A 279 -0.60 6.11 13.47
N ASN A 280 -1.27 5.60 14.51
CA ASN A 280 -1.63 6.41 15.68
C ASN A 280 -0.46 6.43 16.68
N SER A 281 0.06 7.62 16.95
CA SER A 281 1.17 7.84 17.88
C SER A 281 0.92 7.35 19.31
N ASP A 282 -0.35 7.32 19.74
CA ASP A 282 -0.70 6.84 21.09
C ASP A 282 -0.33 5.37 21.32
N ASN A 283 -0.29 4.58 20.24
CA ASN A 283 0.01 3.15 20.31
C ASN A 283 1.52 2.84 20.28
N VAL A 284 2.34 3.83 19.91
CA VAL A 284 3.79 3.69 19.76
C VAL A 284 4.44 3.24 21.07
N TRP A 285 4.06 3.86 22.19
CA TRP A 285 4.57 3.50 23.52
C TRP A 285 4.28 2.06 23.94
N ALA A 286 3.11 1.56 23.58
CA ALA A 286 2.76 0.16 23.89
C ALA A 286 3.66 -0.81 23.13
N VAL A 287 3.99 -0.54 21.87
CA VAL A 287 4.93 -1.36 21.07
C VAL A 287 6.34 -1.33 21.71
N CYS A 288 6.81 -0.16 22.14
CA CYS A 288 8.11 -0.03 22.81
C CYS A 288 8.16 -0.77 24.16
N ALA A 289 7.10 -0.65 24.97
CA ALA A 289 6.99 -1.31 26.26
C ALA A 289 7.08 -2.84 26.19
N HIS A 290 6.66 -3.43 25.06
CA HIS A 290 6.75 -4.88 24.82
C HIS A 290 8.00 -5.29 24.02
N GLY A 291 9.04 -4.43 23.93
CA GLY A 291 10.30 -4.76 23.27
C GLY A 291 10.24 -4.71 21.74
N GLY A 292 9.22 -4.05 21.17
CA GLY A 292 9.00 -4.01 19.72
C GLY A 292 10.16 -3.40 18.94
N VAL A 293 10.88 -2.40 19.48
CA VAL A 293 12.04 -1.78 18.82
C VAL A 293 13.13 -2.82 18.52
N THR A 294 13.58 -3.54 19.54
CA THR A 294 14.65 -4.54 19.40
C THR A 294 14.22 -5.71 18.51
N THR A 295 12.96 -6.13 18.61
CA THR A 295 12.40 -7.20 17.79
C THR A 295 12.33 -6.79 16.32
N LEU A 296 11.88 -5.56 16.01
CA LEU A 296 11.83 -5.03 14.66
C LEU A 296 13.22 -4.82 14.05
N LEU A 297 14.18 -4.29 14.83
CA LEU A 297 15.57 -4.15 14.37
C LEU A 297 16.18 -5.52 14.04
N ARG A 298 15.91 -6.56 14.85
CA ARG A 298 16.31 -7.93 14.51
C ARG A 298 15.62 -8.44 13.24
N ALA A 299 14.32 -8.17 13.08
CA ALA A 299 13.58 -8.60 11.89
C ALA A 299 14.12 -7.99 10.59
N VAL A 300 14.53 -6.71 10.61
CA VAL A 300 15.14 -6.07 9.43
C VAL A 300 16.59 -6.49 9.20
N ALA A 301 17.30 -6.91 10.24
CA ALA A 301 18.68 -7.43 10.16
C ALA A 301 18.73 -8.89 9.68
N ASP A 302 17.69 -9.68 9.94
CA ASP A 302 17.61 -11.11 9.62
C ASP A 302 17.58 -11.35 8.10
N ALA A 303 18.61 -12.04 7.59
CA ALA A 303 18.75 -12.34 6.17
C ALA A 303 17.60 -13.21 5.60
N GLY A 304 16.91 -13.98 6.45
CA GLY A 304 15.76 -14.80 6.07
C GLY A 304 14.43 -14.02 5.94
N SER A 305 14.40 -12.75 6.33
CA SER A 305 13.18 -11.94 6.27
C SER A 305 12.79 -11.60 4.83
N GLY A 306 11.56 -11.97 4.42
CA GLY A 306 11.00 -11.66 3.11
C GLY A 306 10.71 -10.17 2.92
N GLY A 307 10.62 -9.72 1.66
CA GLY A 307 10.47 -8.29 1.32
C GLY A 307 9.23 -7.64 1.96
N ARG A 308 8.12 -8.35 2.13
CA ARG A 308 6.91 -7.83 2.79
C ARG A 308 7.11 -7.61 4.28
N LEU A 309 7.75 -8.57 4.97
CA LEU A 309 8.12 -8.42 6.37
C LEU A 309 9.06 -7.24 6.58
N LEU A 310 10.08 -7.11 5.72
CA LEU A 310 11.03 -5.99 5.75
C LEU A 310 10.31 -4.65 5.59
N GLY A 311 9.47 -4.53 4.55
CA GLY A 311 8.73 -3.30 4.27
C GLY A 311 7.80 -2.89 5.43
N ALA A 312 7.06 -3.85 6.01
CA ALA A 312 6.21 -3.60 7.16
C ALA A 312 7.03 -3.22 8.40
N SER A 313 8.13 -3.93 8.70
CA SER A 313 8.99 -3.65 9.85
C SER A 313 9.65 -2.28 9.77
N PHE A 314 10.17 -1.88 8.60
CA PHE A 314 10.70 -0.53 8.40
C PHE A 314 9.61 0.55 8.55
N ALA A 315 8.39 0.29 8.08
CA ALA A 315 7.28 1.22 8.24
C ALA A 315 6.90 1.39 9.72
N VAL A 316 6.87 0.31 10.51
CA VAL A 316 6.66 0.40 11.97
C VAL A 316 7.77 1.22 12.61
N LEU A 317 9.05 0.89 12.37
CA LEU A 317 10.20 1.63 12.92
C LEU A 317 10.14 3.12 12.58
N ARG A 318 9.71 3.47 11.35
CA ARG A 318 9.51 4.86 10.94
C ARG A 318 8.36 5.53 11.69
N ASN A 319 7.25 4.82 11.95
CA ASN A 319 6.16 5.34 12.77
C ASN A 319 6.63 5.58 14.22
N LEU A 320 7.43 4.66 14.77
CA LEU A 320 8.02 4.77 16.10
C LEU A 320 8.95 6.00 16.19
N SER A 321 9.80 6.23 15.18
CA SER A 321 10.75 7.34 15.17
C SER A 321 10.13 8.74 15.08
N ARG A 322 8.83 8.85 14.82
CA ARG A 322 8.09 10.15 14.84
C ARG A 322 7.85 10.67 16.25
N VAL A 323 7.92 9.80 17.26
CA VAL A 323 7.80 10.19 18.68
C VAL A 323 9.22 10.39 19.19
N GLU A 324 9.53 11.63 19.62
CA GLU A 324 10.90 12.05 19.94
C GLU A 324 11.56 11.17 20.99
N GLU A 325 10.85 10.90 22.09
CA GLU A 325 11.40 10.10 23.19
C GLU A 325 11.63 8.64 22.77
N VAL A 326 10.82 8.14 21.84
CA VAL A 326 11.00 6.79 21.27
C VAL A 326 12.17 6.79 20.28
N LYS A 327 12.37 7.87 19.51
CA LYS A 327 13.54 8.02 18.65
C LYS A 327 14.83 7.98 19.47
N VAL A 328 14.90 8.72 20.58
CA VAL A 328 16.03 8.68 21.51
C VAL A 328 16.26 7.25 22.02
N PHE A 329 15.20 6.57 22.44
CA PHE A 329 15.32 5.17 22.88
C PHE A 329 15.82 4.24 21.76
N MET A 330 15.37 4.44 20.50
CA MET A 330 15.87 3.68 19.35
C MET A 330 17.37 3.90 19.13
N VAL A 331 17.86 5.14 19.27
CA VAL A 331 19.30 5.47 19.18
C VAL A 331 20.07 4.75 20.29
N GLU A 332 19.59 4.80 21.53
CA GLU A 332 20.19 4.08 22.66
C GLU A 332 20.26 2.55 22.44
N GLN A 333 19.28 1.98 21.74
CA GLN A 333 19.27 0.57 21.33
C GLN A 333 20.18 0.27 20.13
N GLY A 334 20.96 1.24 19.64
CA GLY A 334 21.92 1.07 18.55
C GLY A 334 21.29 1.06 17.16
N ALA A 335 20.10 1.65 16.99
CA ALA A 335 19.39 1.68 15.70
C ALA A 335 20.24 2.32 14.60
N VAL A 336 20.93 3.45 14.87
CA VAL A 336 21.77 4.13 13.89
C VAL A 336 22.86 3.21 13.36
N THR A 337 23.58 2.57 14.27
CA THR A 337 24.65 1.61 13.93
C THR A 337 24.13 0.47 13.05
N GLU A 338 23.00 -0.12 13.42
CA GLU A 338 22.45 -1.25 12.65
C GLU A 338 21.92 -0.80 11.28
N LEU A 339 21.27 0.34 11.20
CA LEU A 339 20.78 0.88 9.94
C LEU A 339 21.91 1.25 8.97
N VAL A 340 23.01 1.83 9.47
CA VAL A 340 24.21 2.08 8.62
C VAL A 340 24.79 0.77 8.10
N LYS A 341 24.90 -0.28 8.93
CA LYS A 341 25.33 -1.60 8.46
C LYS A 341 24.38 -2.18 7.40
N LEU A 342 23.05 -2.00 7.56
CA LEU A 342 22.05 -2.46 6.59
C LEU A 342 22.14 -1.69 5.27
N SER A 343 22.46 -0.38 5.32
CA SER A 343 22.67 0.42 4.12
C SER A 343 23.88 -0.04 3.28
N GLN A 344 24.82 -0.80 3.88
CA GLN A 344 26.00 -1.37 3.21
C GLN A 344 25.75 -2.76 2.61
N LYS A 345 24.56 -3.38 2.87
CA LYS A 345 24.24 -4.71 2.32
C LYS A 345 23.95 -4.62 0.82
N VAL A 346 23.95 -5.78 0.14
CA VAL A 346 23.73 -5.85 -1.31
C VAL A 346 22.24 -5.75 -1.68
N GLU A 347 21.36 -6.25 -0.82
CA GLU A 347 19.92 -6.33 -1.07
C GLU A 347 19.27 -4.94 -1.09
N GLU A 348 18.69 -4.56 -2.23
CA GLU A 348 18.14 -3.22 -2.47
C GLU A 348 17.05 -2.84 -1.47
N VAL A 349 16.06 -3.72 -1.21
CA VAL A 349 14.92 -3.44 -0.32
C VAL A 349 15.40 -3.08 1.09
N ARG A 350 16.38 -3.81 1.59
CA ARG A 350 16.95 -3.61 2.94
C ARG A 350 17.77 -2.33 3.01
N LYS A 351 18.56 -2.09 1.98
CA LYS A 351 19.36 -0.87 1.83
C LYS A 351 18.48 0.38 1.80
N LEU A 352 17.40 0.35 1.00
CA LEU A 352 16.45 1.46 0.88
C LEU A 352 15.73 1.74 2.20
N GLY A 353 15.16 0.69 2.81
CA GLY A 353 14.46 0.85 4.09
C GLY A 353 15.35 1.44 5.18
N ALA A 354 16.62 1.01 5.23
CA ALA A 354 17.59 1.55 6.17
C ALA A 354 17.92 3.02 5.90
N VAL A 355 18.13 3.40 4.63
CA VAL A 355 18.42 4.79 4.23
C VAL A 355 17.21 5.70 4.52
N GLU A 356 16.00 5.28 4.17
CA GLU A 356 14.79 6.06 4.43
C GLU A 356 14.54 6.28 5.93
N LEU A 357 14.80 5.24 6.74
CA LEU A 357 14.64 5.36 8.19
C LEU A 357 15.72 6.24 8.81
N LEU A 358 16.99 6.07 8.42
CA LEU A 358 18.10 6.96 8.85
C LEU A 358 17.81 8.42 8.49
N HIS A 359 17.35 8.67 7.28
CA HIS A 359 16.96 10.00 6.86
C HIS A 359 15.85 10.57 7.73
N SER A 360 14.80 9.78 8.01
CA SER A 360 13.70 10.18 8.89
C SER A 360 14.16 10.50 10.32
N MET A 361 15.05 9.68 10.89
CA MET A 361 15.58 9.89 12.24
C MET A 361 16.50 11.11 12.34
N ALA A 362 17.25 11.38 11.28
CA ALA A 362 18.26 12.47 11.23
C ALA A 362 17.66 13.84 10.84
N LEU A 363 16.38 13.93 10.43
CA LEU A 363 15.78 15.18 9.92
C LEU A 363 15.95 16.35 10.90
N ASP A 364 15.56 16.14 12.15
CA ASP A 364 15.59 17.16 13.21
C ASP A 364 16.62 16.85 14.30
N ASP A 365 17.56 15.93 14.02
CA ASP A 365 18.55 15.46 14.98
C ASP A 365 19.95 15.49 14.38
N ALA A 366 20.75 16.48 14.82
CA ALA A 366 22.11 16.69 14.35
C ALA A 366 23.06 15.58 14.80
N ASP A 367 22.87 15.05 16.01
CA ASP A 367 23.76 14.02 16.59
C ASP A 367 23.59 12.70 15.82
N VAL A 368 22.35 12.29 15.55
CA VAL A 368 22.06 11.12 14.70
C VAL A 368 22.65 11.28 13.30
N ARG A 369 22.59 12.50 12.75
CA ARG A 369 23.15 12.80 11.43
C ARG A 369 24.67 12.67 11.40
N GLU A 370 25.35 13.28 12.38
CA GLU A 370 26.81 13.23 12.49
C GLU A 370 27.30 11.80 12.77
N GLU A 371 26.60 11.05 13.62
CA GLU A 371 26.91 9.64 13.86
C GLU A 371 26.80 8.82 12.58
N ALA A 372 25.71 8.95 11.82
CA ALA A 372 25.52 8.23 10.58
C ALA A 372 26.58 8.57 9.52
N ILE A 373 26.98 9.85 9.41
CA ILE A 373 28.05 10.32 8.54
C ILE A 373 29.39 9.69 8.98
N GLY A 374 29.72 9.78 10.27
CA GLY A 374 30.96 9.21 10.83
C GLY A 374 31.07 7.70 10.63
N MET A 375 29.96 6.98 10.53
CA MET A 375 29.90 5.54 10.27
C MET A 375 29.92 5.18 8.78
N GLY A 376 29.97 6.14 7.86
CA GLY A 376 30.14 5.91 6.44
C GLY A 376 28.85 5.74 5.65
N VAL A 377 27.73 6.37 6.06
CA VAL A 377 26.48 6.34 5.30
C VAL A 377 26.64 6.93 3.90
N ILE A 378 27.49 7.96 3.73
CA ILE A 378 27.71 8.62 2.44
C ILE A 378 28.29 7.63 1.43
N GLN A 379 29.28 6.83 1.82
CA GLN A 379 29.88 5.82 0.93
C GLN A 379 28.84 4.77 0.49
N SER A 380 27.92 4.40 1.39
CA SER A 380 26.80 3.50 1.04
C SER A 380 25.84 4.13 0.03
N LEU A 381 25.58 5.42 0.16
CA LEU A 381 24.71 6.17 -0.75
C LEU A 381 25.35 6.35 -2.13
N LEU A 382 26.67 6.62 -2.17
CA LEU A 382 27.42 6.72 -3.43
C LEU A 382 27.40 5.40 -4.21
N GLN A 383 27.43 4.25 -3.52
CA GLN A 383 27.26 2.96 -4.18
C GLN A 383 25.88 2.80 -4.86
N LEU A 384 24.80 3.34 -4.25
CA LEU A 384 23.45 3.28 -4.83
C LEU A 384 23.31 4.12 -6.10
N ILE A 385 24.07 5.20 -6.22
CA ILE A 385 24.03 6.05 -7.41
C ILE A 385 25.08 5.64 -8.48
N TYR A 386 25.87 4.59 -8.26
CA TYR A 386 26.80 4.10 -9.28
C TYR A 386 26.02 3.55 -10.49
N PRO A 387 26.19 4.12 -11.72
CA PRO A 387 25.32 3.80 -12.85
C PRO A 387 25.33 2.34 -13.30
N ASP A 388 26.47 1.65 -13.17
CA ASP A 388 26.65 0.27 -13.66
C ASP A 388 26.06 -0.79 -12.72
N LEU A 389 25.64 -0.42 -11.50
CA LEU A 389 24.97 -1.34 -10.60
C LEU A 389 23.46 -1.43 -10.93
N PRO A 390 22.85 -2.63 -10.84
CA PRO A 390 21.46 -2.86 -11.25
C PRO A 390 20.41 -2.39 -10.21
N TYR A 391 20.60 -1.21 -9.64
CA TYR A 391 19.63 -0.63 -8.74
C TYR A 391 18.47 0.05 -9.50
N SER A 392 17.28 0.02 -8.91
CA SER A 392 16.10 0.65 -9.47
C SER A 392 16.20 2.19 -9.51
N TYR A 393 15.42 2.84 -10.37
CA TYR A 393 15.31 4.31 -10.37
C TYR A 393 14.84 4.85 -9.02
N LYS A 394 13.97 4.11 -8.32
CA LYS A 394 13.53 4.47 -6.97
C LYS A 394 14.67 4.45 -5.96
N ALA A 395 15.55 3.47 -6.05
CA ALA A 395 16.75 3.41 -5.20
C ALA A 395 17.67 4.61 -5.43
N ARG A 396 17.86 5.00 -6.69
CA ARG A 396 18.67 6.16 -7.07
C ARG A 396 18.06 7.48 -6.62
N GLU A 397 16.73 7.64 -6.75
CA GLU A 397 16.01 8.79 -6.22
C GLU A 397 16.21 8.96 -4.70
N VAL A 398 15.97 7.87 -3.94
CA VAL A 398 16.13 7.86 -2.49
C VAL A 398 17.57 8.16 -2.09
N ALA A 399 18.55 7.54 -2.78
CA ALA A 399 19.96 7.78 -2.51
C ALA A 399 20.37 9.23 -2.80
N LEU A 400 19.98 9.81 -3.93
CA LEU A 400 20.27 11.19 -4.27
C LEU A 400 19.61 12.18 -3.29
N ALA A 401 18.36 11.91 -2.87
CA ALA A 401 17.71 12.71 -1.85
C ALA A 401 18.44 12.65 -0.51
N ALA A 402 18.88 11.45 -0.10
CA ALA A 402 19.66 11.26 1.12
C ALA A 402 21.06 11.90 1.02
N ILE A 403 21.75 11.78 -0.12
CA ILE A 403 23.01 12.47 -0.39
C ILE A 403 22.85 13.98 -0.21
N TRP A 404 21.83 14.57 -0.83
CA TRP A 404 21.56 15.99 -0.65
C TRP A 404 21.40 16.35 0.83
N PHE A 405 20.68 15.55 1.58
CA PHE A 405 20.41 15.79 3.00
C PHE A 405 21.68 15.66 3.86
N PHE A 406 22.40 14.52 3.77
CA PHE A 406 23.57 14.24 4.62
C PHE A 406 24.78 15.09 4.25
N CYS A 407 25.08 15.28 2.96
CA CYS A 407 26.30 15.96 2.55
C CYS A 407 26.24 17.47 2.74
N PHE A 408 25.10 18.11 2.54
CA PHE A 408 24.99 19.55 2.71
C PHE A 408 24.68 20.01 4.14
N SER A 409 24.57 19.06 5.05
CA SER A 409 24.46 19.34 6.50
C SER A 409 25.82 19.49 7.19
N SER A 410 26.91 19.03 6.55
CA SER A 410 28.30 19.08 7.07
C SER A 410 29.28 19.48 5.97
N ALA A 411 30.11 20.48 6.25
CA ALA A 411 31.08 20.98 5.27
C ALA A 411 32.10 19.92 4.82
N SER A 412 32.48 19.01 5.71
CA SER A 412 33.46 17.95 5.39
C SER A 412 32.94 16.91 4.40
N SER A 413 31.63 16.74 4.30
CA SER A 413 31.01 15.72 3.44
C SER A 413 30.79 16.20 1.99
N ILE A 414 30.94 17.49 1.73
CA ILE A 414 30.74 18.06 0.40
C ILE A 414 31.90 17.66 -0.53
N ASP A 415 33.12 17.55 0.00
CA ASP A 415 34.29 17.16 -0.78
C ASP A 415 34.19 15.73 -1.34
N ASP A 416 33.47 14.83 -0.65
CA ASP A 416 33.18 13.48 -1.15
C ASP A 416 32.33 13.49 -2.43
N LEU A 417 31.47 14.50 -2.62
CA LEU A 417 30.64 14.69 -3.81
C LEU A 417 31.38 15.35 -4.98
N ALA A 418 32.42 16.11 -4.70
CA ALA A 418 33.13 16.89 -5.70
C ALA A 418 34.22 16.07 -6.42
N THR A 419 34.24 14.75 -6.26
CA THR A 419 35.17 13.89 -6.99
C THR A 419 34.80 13.78 -8.48
N SER A 420 35.80 13.54 -9.34
CA SER A 420 35.58 13.40 -10.78
C SER A 420 34.57 12.29 -11.11
N ASP A 421 34.59 11.20 -10.36
CA ASP A 421 33.74 10.04 -10.59
C ASP A 421 32.27 10.36 -10.24
N VAL A 422 32.03 10.95 -9.07
CA VAL A 422 30.67 11.33 -8.65
C VAL A 422 30.10 12.40 -9.61
N LEU A 423 30.90 13.36 -10.02
CA LEU A 423 30.48 14.33 -11.03
C LEU A 423 30.13 13.65 -12.36
N ALA A 424 30.88 12.64 -12.80
CA ALA A 424 30.55 11.88 -14.01
C ALA A 424 29.20 11.12 -13.85
N TRP A 425 28.92 10.53 -12.68
CA TRP A 425 27.64 9.87 -12.40
C TRP A 425 26.46 10.86 -12.37
N LEU A 426 26.62 12.01 -11.74
CA LEU A 426 25.60 13.06 -11.75
C LEU A 426 25.31 13.57 -13.17
N LEU A 427 26.35 13.72 -14.01
CA LEU A 427 26.16 14.06 -15.43
C LEU A 427 25.43 12.95 -16.19
N TYR A 428 25.73 11.68 -15.91
CA TYR A 428 24.99 10.56 -16.46
C TYR A 428 23.49 10.67 -16.14
N TYR A 429 23.12 11.01 -14.89
CA TYR A 429 21.73 11.15 -14.48
C TYR A 429 21.04 12.38 -15.06
N LEU A 430 21.75 13.45 -15.37
CA LEU A 430 21.18 14.57 -16.13
C LEU A 430 20.73 14.17 -17.53
N ASN A 431 21.43 13.21 -18.15
CA ASN A 431 21.14 12.76 -19.51
C ASN A 431 20.13 11.57 -19.56
N ASN A 432 20.10 10.72 -18.53
CA ASN A 432 19.41 9.43 -18.55
C ASN A 432 18.43 9.21 -17.39
N GLY A 433 18.35 10.13 -16.42
CA GLY A 433 17.45 10.00 -15.27
C GLY A 433 15.98 10.26 -15.61
N ASP A 434 15.08 9.63 -14.86
CA ASP A 434 13.68 10.02 -14.84
C ASP A 434 13.49 11.38 -14.15
N TYR A 435 12.24 11.88 -14.10
CA TYR A 435 11.98 13.21 -13.54
C TYR A 435 12.38 13.36 -12.06
N ALA A 436 12.20 12.32 -11.25
CA ALA A 436 12.52 12.35 -9.82
C ALA A 436 14.03 12.35 -9.60
N VAL A 437 14.75 11.51 -10.31
CA VAL A 437 16.22 11.46 -10.30
C VAL A 437 16.81 12.77 -10.82
N LEU A 438 16.27 13.34 -11.90
CA LEU A 438 16.68 14.63 -12.43
C LEU A 438 16.52 15.77 -11.41
N GLU A 439 15.39 15.85 -10.72
CA GLU A 439 15.16 16.87 -9.71
C GLU A 439 16.16 16.75 -8.54
N CYS A 440 16.40 15.54 -8.04
CA CYS A 440 17.38 15.32 -6.98
C CYS A 440 18.80 15.66 -7.45
N THR A 441 19.17 15.26 -8.67
CA THR A 441 20.48 15.57 -9.25
C THR A 441 20.67 17.08 -9.39
N LEU A 442 19.68 17.79 -9.93
CA LEU A 442 19.75 19.26 -10.09
C LEU A 442 19.85 19.99 -8.74
N LYS A 443 19.19 19.49 -7.67
CA LYS A 443 19.35 20.05 -6.32
C LYS A 443 20.81 19.94 -5.83
N ILE A 444 21.40 18.76 -5.98
CA ILE A 444 22.81 18.53 -5.60
C ILE A 444 23.74 19.46 -6.38
N LEU A 445 23.59 19.53 -7.70
CA LEU A 445 24.43 20.33 -8.58
C LEU A 445 24.30 21.83 -8.28
N ARG A 446 23.11 22.29 -7.97
CA ARG A 446 22.89 23.68 -7.55
C ARG A 446 23.73 23.99 -6.31
N HIS A 447 23.61 23.19 -5.25
CA HIS A 447 24.38 23.43 -4.04
C HIS A 447 25.90 23.34 -4.29
N LEU A 448 26.37 22.34 -5.02
CA LEU A 448 27.80 22.22 -5.37
C LEU A 448 28.30 23.46 -6.12
N SER A 449 27.50 24.04 -7.02
CA SER A 449 27.86 25.25 -7.78
C SER A 449 27.91 26.52 -6.92
N GLU A 450 27.16 26.57 -5.81
CA GLU A 450 27.09 27.72 -4.91
C GLU A 450 28.15 27.69 -3.80
N VAL A 451 28.58 26.49 -3.35
CA VAL A 451 29.48 26.31 -2.20
C VAL A 451 30.93 26.66 -2.54
N SER A 452 31.41 26.29 -3.74
CA SER A 452 32.82 26.46 -4.09
C SER A 452 33.02 26.80 -5.57
N GLU A 453 33.86 27.81 -5.82
CA GLU A 453 34.28 28.16 -7.19
C GLU A 453 35.03 27.01 -7.86
N GLU A 454 35.80 26.19 -7.08
CA GLU A 454 36.53 25.02 -7.61
C GLU A 454 35.54 23.95 -8.11
N HIS A 455 34.51 23.60 -7.31
CA HIS A 455 33.47 22.65 -7.71
C HIS A 455 32.74 23.14 -8.96
N SER A 456 32.37 24.44 -9.01
CA SER A 456 31.77 25.06 -10.18
C SER A 456 32.66 24.95 -11.43
N ARG A 457 33.98 25.11 -11.28
CA ARG A 457 34.97 25.00 -12.36
C ARG A 457 35.12 23.57 -12.85
N MET A 458 35.12 22.60 -11.93
CA MET A 458 35.16 21.17 -12.27
C MET A 458 33.92 20.77 -13.09
N MET A 459 32.73 21.21 -12.67
CA MET A 459 31.47 20.97 -13.40
C MET A 459 31.52 21.57 -14.82
N GLY A 460 32.01 22.82 -14.95
CA GLY A 460 32.17 23.46 -16.27
C GLY A 460 33.06 22.65 -17.23
N ARG A 461 34.14 22.06 -16.75
CA ARG A 461 35.06 21.22 -17.52
C ARG A 461 34.50 19.83 -17.83
N ALA A 462 33.62 19.29 -16.96
CA ALA A 462 33.04 17.97 -17.10
C ALA A 462 31.92 17.87 -18.15
N GLY A 463 31.53 18.97 -18.82
CA GLY A 463 30.55 18.95 -19.90
C GLY A 463 29.09 19.17 -19.48
N TYR A 464 28.85 19.69 -18.30
CA TYR A 464 27.50 19.95 -17.78
C TYR A 464 26.69 20.96 -18.58
N PHE A 465 27.34 21.87 -19.31
CA PHE A 465 26.66 22.96 -20.03
C PHE A 465 25.71 22.45 -21.11
N SER A 466 26.12 21.45 -21.90
CA SER A 466 25.27 20.89 -22.95
C SER A 466 24.05 20.15 -22.38
N ALA A 467 24.24 19.39 -21.29
CA ALA A 467 23.16 18.69 -20.62
C ALA A 467 22.14 19.69 -20.01
N LEU A 468 22.63 20.72 -19.29
CA LEU A 468 21.78 21.75 -18.69
C LEU A 468 21.03 22.56 -19.75
N ALA A 469 21.70 22.95 -20.86
CA ALA A 469 21.07 23.65 -21.97
C ALA A 469 19.92 22.82 -22.61
N SER A 470 20.12 21.51 -22.73
CA SER A 470 19.09 20.58 -23.23
C SER A 470 17.89 20.49 -22.29
N LEU A 471 18.11 20.51 -20.97
CA LEU A 471 17.07 20.44 -19.96
C LEU A 471 16.21 21.72 -19.88
N LEU A 472 16.69 22.86 -20.41
CA LEU A 472 15.87 24.09 -20.52
C LEU A 472 14.66 23.91 -21.46
N ALA A 473 14.71 22.94 -22.39
CA ALA A 473 13.60 22.55 -23.25
C ALA A 473 12.77 21.36 -22.70
N ALA A 474 13.04 20.89 -21.48
CA ALA A 474 12.33 19.75 -20.87
C ALA A 474 10.83 20.05 -20.70
N LYS A 475 9.98 19.00 -20.74
CA LYS A 475 8.52 19.13 -20.54
C LYS A 475 8.15 19.63 -19.14
N SER A 476 8.88 19.18 -18.10
CA SER A 476 8.65 19.61 -16.72
C SER A 476 9.11 21.06 -16.52
N PHE A 477 8.18 21.91 -16.08
CA PHE A 477 8.47 23.29 -15.70
C PHE A 477 9.56 23.35 -14.61
N ARG A 478 9.43 22.50 -13.59
CA ARG A 478 10.36 22.47 -12.45
C ARG A 478 11.78 22.08 -12.86
N VAL A 479 11.92 21.09 -13.75
CA VAL A 479 13.24 20.71 -14.29
C VAL A 479 13.86 21.86 -15.07
N ARG A 480 13.09 22.58 -15.92
CA ARG A 480 13.57 23.75 -16.66
C ARG A 480 14.09 24.85 -15.72
N GLU A 481 13.30 25.15 -14.69
CA GLU A 481 13.65 26.18 -13.72
C GLU A 481 14.95 25.82 -12.97
N MET A 482 15.03 24.60 -12.45
CA MET A 482 16.22 24.13 -11.72
C MET A 482 17.47 24.06 -12.61
N ALA A 483 17.33 23.60 -13.86
CA ALA A 483 18.42 23.61 -14.82
C ALA A 483 18.92 25.03 -15.12
N ALA A 484 17.99 26.00 -15.27
CA ALA A 484 18.32 27.40 -15.45
C ALA A 484 19.05 28.00 -14.23
N GLN A 485 18.63 27.63 -13.01
CA GLN A 485 19.30 28.06 -11.77
C GLN A 485 20.74 27.54 -11.70
N VAL A 486 20.97 26.22 -11.95
CA VAL A 486 22.30 25.63 -11.98
C VAL A 486 23.17 26.29 -13.04
N LEU A 487 22.64 26.47 -14.24
CA LEU A 487 23.36 27.10 -15.34
C LEU A 487 23.75 28.54 -15.01
N SER A 488 22.83 29.33 -14.45
CA SER A 488 23.09 30.71 -14.02
C SER A 488 24.18 30.78 -12.94
N SER A 489 24.14 29.84 -11.96
CA SER A 489 25.18 29.73 -10.92
C SER A 489 26.55 29.40 -11.53
N LEU A 490 26.64 28.41 -12.41
CA LEU A 490 27.90 28.05 -13.07
C LEU A 490 28.47 29.20 -13.90
N LEU A 491 27.63 29.97 -14.61
CA LEU A 491 28.04 31.10 -15.44
C LEU A 491 28.34 32.37 -14.64
N SER A 492 28.11 32.42 -13.33
CA SER A 492 28.59 33.48 -12.48
C SER A 492 30.12 33.55 -12.45
N HIS A 493 30.80 32.42 -12.65
CA HIS A 493 32.25 32.33 -12.64
C HIS A 493 32.89 32.57 -14.02
N HIS A 494 33.89 33.45 -14.07
CA HIS A 494 34.54 33.84 -15.33
C HIS A 494 35.12 32.68 -16.15
N PRO A 495 35.83 31.67 -15.56
CA PRO A 495 36.38 30.57 -16.34
C PRO A 495 35.27 29.76 -17.05
N ASN A 496 34.15 29.54 -16.39
CA ASN A 496 33.01 28.80 -16.94
C ASN A 496 32.36 29.52 -18.12
N ARG A 497 32.30 30.87 -18.09
CA ARG A 497 31.82 31.65 -19.23
C ARG A 497 32.69 31.47 -20.47
N VAL A 498 34.02 31.35 -20.30
CA VAL A 498 34.94 31.11 -21.43
C VAL A 498 34.68 29.73 -22.01
N ILE A 499 34.56 28.69 -21.16
CA ILE A 499 34.27 27.31 -21.62
C ILE A 499 32.91 27.25 -22.33
N PHE A 500 31.87 27.83 -21.75
CA PHE A 500 30.52 27.84 -22.33
C PHE A 500 30.49 28.47 -23.73
N ILE A 501 31.23 29.57 -23.93
CA ILE A 501 31.28 30.27 -25.19
C ILE A 501 32.06 29.49 -26.26
N GLN A 502 32.97 28.61 -25.90
CA GLN A 502 33.70 27.78 -26.87
C GLN A 502 32.76 26.83 -27.62
N ASP A 503 31.72 26.34 -26.97
CA ASP A 503 30.65 25.56 -27.60
C ASP A 503 29.57 26.52 -28.12
N GLY A 504 29.52 26.71 -29.46
CA GLY A 504 28.61 27.67 -30.13
C GLY A 504 27.13 27.32 -29.95
N ASP A 505 26.80 26.01 -29.94
CA ASP A 505 25.43 25.54 -29.92
C ASP A 505 24.71 25.86 -28.60
N ASN A 506 25.41 25.89 -27.50
CA ASN A 506 24.83 26.18 -26.18
C ASN A 506 24.29 27.61 -26.09
N LEU A 507 24.99 28.58 -26.66
CA LEU A 507 24.56 29.97 -26.65
C LEU A 507 23.33 30.18 -27.56
N ASP A 508 23.34 29.58 -28.75
CA ASP A 508 22.24 29.69 -29.70
C ASP A 508 20.95 29.08 -29.12
N ARG A 509 21.06 27.94 -28.41
CA ARG A 509 19.93 27.36 -27.68
C ARG A 509 19.38 28.30 -26.60
N LEU A 510 20.24 28.99 -25.83
CA LEU A 510 19.77 29.95 -24.83
C LEU A 510 19.04 31.13 -25.49
N LEU A 511 19.54 31.66 -26.59
CA LEU A 511 18.92 32.76 -27.32
C LEU A 511 17.60 32.34 -27.98
N GLN A 512 17.51 31.12 -28.53
CA GLN A 512 16.29 30.55 -29.09
C GLN A 512 15.18 30.48 -28.04
N LEU A 513 15.49 30.06 -26.80
CA LEU A 513 14.52 29.98 -25.71
C LEU A 513 13.97 31.37 -25.25
N LEU A 514 14.55 32.45 -25.71
CA LEU A 514 14.01 33.80 -25.49
C LEU A 514 12.95 34.21 -26.51
N ASP A 515 12.73 33.41 -27.55
CA ASP A 515 11.73 33.68 -28.58
C ASP A 515 10.32 33.80 -27.96
N PRO A 516 9.61 34.90 -28.22
CA PRO A 516 8.26 35.10 -27.68
C PRO A 516 7.24 34.07 -28.11
N SER A 517 7.47 33.39 -29.23
CA SER A 517 6.58 32.35 -29.77
C SER A 517 6.60 31.05 -28.97
N GLU A 518 7.66 30.77 -28.23
CA GLU A 518 7.85 29.55 -27.43
C GLU A 518 7.08 29.52 -26.08
N GLY A 519 6.21 30.49 -25.82
CA GLY A 519 5.35 30.53 -24.63
C GLY A 519 5.96 31.25 -23.42
N LYS A 520 5.13 31.51 -22.40
CA LYS A 520 5.55 32.19 -21.14
C LYS A 520 6.50 31.30 -20.33
N LEU A 521 7.81 31.39 -20.57
CA LEU A 521 8.80 30.73 -19.73
C LEU A 521 9.01 31.55 -18.43
N MET A 522 8.62 31.02 -17.28
CA MET A 522 8.96 31.67 -15.98
C MET A 522 10.48 31.67 -15.71
N ALA A 523 11.25 30.79 -16.35
CA ALA A 523 12.72 30.80 -16.29
C ALA A 523 13.39 31.93 -17.12
N LYS A 524 12.62 32.76 -17.82
CA LYS A 524 13.12 33.82 -18.72
C LYS A 524 14.12 34.73 -18.04
N GLY A 525 13.84 35.13 -16.80
CA GLY A 525 14.74 35.95 -16.01
C GLY A 525 16.10 35.31 -15.71
N LEU A 526 16.11 34.00 -15.45
CA LEU A 526 17.35 33.24 -15.20
C LEU A 526 18.15 33.02 -16.49
N ILE A 527 17.49 32.78 -17.61
CA ILE A 527 18.13 32.68 -18.93
C ILE A 527 18.75 34.01 -19.31
N LEU A 528 18.00 35.13 -19.11
CA LEU A 528 18.55 36.47 -19.34
C LEU A 528 19.73 36.78 -18.42
N SER A 529 19.69 36.41 -17.14
CA SER A 529 20.81 36.53 -16.20
C SER A 529 22.05 35.77 -16.68
N ALA A 530 21.86 34.53 -17.18
CA ALA A 530 22.94 33.74 -17.77
C ALA A 530 23.56 34.45 -18.99
N ILE A 531 22.73 34.97 -19.91
CA ILE A 531 23.20 35.68 -21.10
C ILE A 531 23.88 37.03 -20.72
N VAL A 532 23.37 37.74 -19.70
CA VAL A 532 24.02 38.96 -19.14
C VAL A 532 25.43 38.60 -18.63
N SER A 533 25.57 37.50 -17.91
CA SER A 533 26.87 37.01 -17.42
C SER A 533 27.84 36.67 -18.55
N LEU A 534 27.34 36.04 -19.63
CA LEU A 534 28.14 35.74 -20.82
C LEU A 534 28.58 37.03 -21.56
N ALA A 535 27.72 38.01 -21.59
CA ALA A 535 28.03 39.31 -22.22
C ALA A 535 29.08 40.15 -21.45
N GLU A 536 29.49 39.76 -20.28
CA GLU A 536 30.64 40.35 -19.58
C GLU A 536 31.96 40.03 -20.27
N THR A 537 32.05 38.92 -21.01
CA THR A 537 33.23 38.57 -21.78
C THR A 537 33.18 39.15 -23.20
N ASN A 538 34.37 39.49 -23.76
CA ASN A 538 34.45 39.98 -25.13
C ASN A 538 34.01 38.94 -26.17
N GLY A 539 34.34 37.64 -25.90
CA GLY A 539 33.94 36.53 -26.75
C GLY A 539 32.43 36.34 -26.76
N GLY A 540 31.79 36.38 -25.57
CA GLY A 540 30.34 36.28 -25.41
C GLY A 540 29.58 37.35 -26.17
N ARG A 541 29.99 38.62 -26.02
CA ARG A 541 29.37 39.72 -26.76
C ARG A 541 29.42 39.52 -28.28
N LYS A 542 30.58 39.11 -28.80
CA LYS A 542 30.72 38.84 -30.24
C LYS A 542 29.80 37.71 -30.69
N LYS A 543 29.76 36.58 -29.99
CA LYS A 543 28.92 35.44 -30.34
C LYS A 543 27.42 35.78 -30.22
N ILE A 544 26.97 36.50 -29.14
CA ILE A 544 25.58 36.93 -29.00
C ILE A 544 25.12 37.73 -30.23
N VAL A 545 25.97 38.68 -30.69
CA VAL A 545 25.64 39.51 -31.85
C VAL A 545 25.63 38.72 -33.17
N SER A 546 26.47 37.73 -33.30
CA SER A 546 26.58 36.91 -34.50
C SER A 546 25.56 35.75 -34.56
N SER A 547 24.82 35.52 -33.48
CA SER A 547 23.79 34.49 -33.42
C SER A 547 22.57 34.83 -34.27
N GLU A 548 21.98 33.87 -34.95
CA GLU A 548 20.73 34.03 -35.70
C GLU A 548 19.57 34.44 -34.82
N HIS A 549 19.59 34.07 -33.54
CA HIS A 549 18.56 34.36 -32.56
C HIS A 549 18.76 35.72 -31.82
N PHE A 550 19.72 36.54 -32.21
CA PHE A 550 19.90 37.88 -31.62
C PHE A 550 18.67 38.77 -31.83
N GLY A 551 17.89 38.52 -32.88
CA GLY A 551 16.60 39.17 -33.15
C GLY A 551 15.63 39.04 -31.98
N SER A 552 15.45 37.83 -31.44
CA SER A 552 14.55 37.55 -30.30
C SER A 552 14.90 38.34 -29.05
N LEU A 553 16.21 38.55 -28.77
CA LEU A 553 16.67 39.40 -27.68
C LEU A 553 16.31 40.86 -27.89
N LYS A 554 16.37 41.38 -29.12
CA LYS A 554 15.96 42.76 -29.46
C LYS A 554 14.46 42.94 -29.32
N GLU A 555 13.66 42.01 -29.84
CA GLU A 555 12.21 42.03 -29.72
C GLU A 555 11.77 42.04 -28.26
N LEU A 556 12.45 41.25 -27.42
CA LEU A 556 12.23 41.24 -25.99
C LEU A 556 12.57 42.56 -25.34
N ALA A 557 13.66 43.21 -25.75
CA ALA A 557 14.04 44.54 -25.30
C ALA A 557 13.01 45.60 -25.75
N ASP A 558 12.50 45.50 -26.96
CA ASP A 558 11.51 46.43 -27.54
C ASP A 558 10.12 46.24 -26.88
N SER A 559 9.79 45.03 -26.45
CA SER A 559 8.55 44.74 -25.70
C SER A 559 8.53 45.28 -24.25
N GLY A 560 9.63 45.84 -23.78
CA GLY A 560 9.68 46.53 -22.49
C GLY A 560 10.46 45.80 -21.39
N ASP A 561 11.06 44.64 -21.68
CA ASP A 561 11.87 43.93 -20.68
C ASP A 561 13.11 44.74 -20.30
N TYR A 562 13.25 45.02 -19.00
CA TYR A 562 14.29 45.90 -18.47
C TYR A 562 15.69 45.31 -18.63
N GLU A 563 15.86 44.02 -18.31
CA GLU A 563 17.16 43.34 -18.37
C GLU A 563 17.60 43.12 -19.82
N ALA A 564 16.68 42.77 -20.71
CA ALA A 564 16.97 42.69 -22.14
C ALA A 564 17.40 44.04 -22.72
N LYS A 565 16.71 45.17 -22.38
CA LYS A 565 17.10 46.53 -22.76
C LYS A 565 18.49 46.89 -22.29
N LYS A 566 18.80 46.62 -21.01
CA LYS A 566 20.10 46.89 -20.41
C LYS A 566 21.21 46.10 -21.13
N LEU A 567 20.94 44.83 -21.45
CA LEU A 567 21.88 43.96 -22.15
C LEU A 567 22.15 44.44 -23.58
N VAL A 568 21.11 44.75 -24.37
CA VAL A 568 21.24 45.27 -25.73
C VAL A 568 22.02 46.61 -25.72
N LYS A 569 21.74 47.53 -24.79
CA LYS A 569 22.51 48.77 -24.63
C LYS A 569 23.98 48.50 -24.28
N LYS A 570 24.27 47.57 -23.36
CA LYS A 570 25.65 47.21 -22.97
C LYS A 570 26.44 46.69 -24.17
N ILE A 571 25.81 45.85 -24.99
CA ILE A 571 26.41 45.27 -26.21
C ILE A 571 26.66 46.39 -27.25
N ALA A 572 25.71 47.31 -27.46
CA ALA A 572 25.83 48.41 -28.42
C ALA A 572 26.92 49.44 -28.03
N ASN A 573 26.99 49.85 -26.76
CA ASN A 573 27.99 50.79 -26.29
C ASN A 573 29.42 50.26 -26.42
N ASN A 574 29.66 48.97 -26.13
CA ASN A 574 30.96 48.36 -26.31
C ASN A 574 31.37 48.20 -27.79
N ARG A 575 30.40 48.11 -28.70
CA ARG A 575 30.68 48.08 -30.14
C ARG A 575 31.17 49.46 -30.63
N LEU A 576 30.55 50.53 -30.12
CA LEU A 576 31.02 51.88 -30.39
C LEU A 576 32.43 52.11 -29.84
N GLN A 577 32.70 51.72 -28.58
CA GLN A 577 34.04 51.83 -28.00
C GLN A 577 35.08 51.01 -28.76
N SER A 578 34.75 49.81 -29.24
CA SER A 578 35.68 49.00 -30.03
C SER A 578 35.92 49.58 -31.44
N MET A 579 34.98 50.26 -32.01
CA MET A 579 35.17 50.99 -33.26
C MET A 579 36.03 52.23 -33.06
N PHE A 580 35.79 52.99 -31.98
CA PHE A 580 36.63 54.17 -31.66
C PHE A 580 38.08 53.77 -31.33
N SER A 581 38.32 52.67 -30.57
CA SER A 581 39.69 52.21 -30.26
C SER A 581 40.47 51.75 -31.50
N LYS A 582 39.77 51.16 -32.51
CA LYS A 582 40.37 50.81 -33.80
C LYS A 582 40.70 52.04 -34.65
N ILE A 583 39.92 53.09 -34.54
CA ILE A 583 40.17 54.36 -35.25
C ILE A 583 41.35 55.13 -34.62
N TRP A 584 41.58 55.00 -33.29
CA TRP A 584 42.67 55.66 -32.60
C TRP A 584 43.97 54.86 -32.57
N SER A 585 43.98 53.58 -32.96
CA SER A 585 45.14 52.69 -33.06
C SER A 585 45.62 52.50 -34.51
N ALA A 586 45.00 53.13 -35.49
CA ALA A 586 45.40 53.26 -36.91
C ALA A 586 45.92 54.70 -37.17
#